data_36041f0d78fb3812fd01b98d8328b800
#
_entry.id   36041f0d78fb3812fd01b98d8328b800
#
_cell.length_a   1.000
_cell.length_b   1.000
_cell.length_c   1.000
_cell.angle_alpha   90.00
_cell.angle_beta   90.00
_cell.angle_gamma   90.00
#
_symmetry.space_group_name_H-M   'P 1'
#
loop_
_entity.id
_entity.type
_entity.pdbx_description
1 polymer ?
#
loop_
_entity_poly.entity_id
_entity_poly.type
_entity_poly.pdbx_seq_one_letter_code
_entity_poly.pdbx_strand_id
1 'polypeptide(L)'
;ALKNVPITLQVLQLLALKLGKNLDKVLFKAVRNPTGTGSVDLFNGFDTIAKTELDAGKLSHDLGNLIKVADILGDNKTINDDNAVDFAQGICEFADEELMAEDKVYLYVPQSFVNLYNRAYLKKFGAAPYNKDYNHLTVEGFGNVEFAVLSNKKDAPFFELTTKSNMLVGVNEINNNDAEQIK
;
A
#
# COMPACT_ATOMS: atom_id res chain seq x y z
N ALA A 1 -21.95 21.12 -29.42
CA ALA A 1 -21.89 22.36 -28.64
C ALA A 1 -20.78 22.20 -27.59
N LEU A 2 -19.66 22.92 -27.74
CA LEU A 2 -18.64 23.06 -26.71
C LEU A 2 -19.28 23.78 -25.52
N LYS A 3 -19.52 23.04 -24.44
CA LYS A 3 -19.94 23.67 -23.18
C LYS A 3 -18.79 24.60 -22.73
N ASN A 4 -19.05 25.90 -22.65
CA ASN A 4 -18.17 26.88 -22.03
C ASN A 4 -18.03 26.55 -20.54
N VAL A 5 -17.10 25.67 -20.20
CA VAL A 5 -16.72 25.48 -18.79
C VAL A 5 -15.82 26.67 -18.44
N PRO A 6 -16.14 27.44 -17.36
CA PRO A 6 -15.32 28.57 -16.96
C PRO A 6 -13.86 28.13 -16.77
N ILE A 7 -12.91 28.86 -17.33
CA ILE A 7 -11.47 28.57 -17.24
C ILE A 7 -11.04 28.38 -15.78
N THR A 8 -11.60 29.18 -14.89
CA THR A 8 -11.35 29.09 -13.44
C THR A 8 -11.69 27.71 -12.86
N LEU A 9 -12.85 27.13 -13.28
CA LEU A 9 -13.25 25.80 -12.83
C LEU A 9 -12.30 24.72 -13.34
N GLN A 10 -11.85 24.83 -14.59
CA GLN A 10 -10.86 23.90 -15.17
C GLN A 10 -9.53 23.97 -14.43
N VAL A 11 -9.05 25.18 -14.11
CA VAL A 11 -7.81 25.37 -13.34
C VAL A 11 -7.94 24.76 -11.94
N LEU A 12 -9.05 24.98 -11.23
CA LEU A 12 -9.30 24.41 -9.90
C LEU A 12 -9.34 22.88 -9.95
N GLN A 13 -9.99 22.31 -10.94
CA GLN A 13 -10.01 20.85 -11.14
C GLN A 13 -8.61 20.28 -11.38
N LEU A 14 -7.80 20.93 -12.22
CA LEU A 14 -6.42 20.50 -12.48
C LEU A 14 -5.55 20.62 -11.23
N LEU A 15 -5.72 21.67 -10.43
CA LEU A 15 -5.00 21.85 -9.17
C LEU A 15 -5.39 20.76 -8.15
N ALA A 16 -6.68 20.48 -8.00
CA ALA A 16 -7.18 19.41 -7.12
C ALA A 16 -6.64 18.04 -7.52
N LEU A 17 -6.66 17.72 -8.82
CA LEU A 17 -6.10 16.46 -9.34
C LEU A 17 -4.59 16.36 -9.09
N LYS A 18 -3.86 17.45 -9.29
CA LYS A 18 -2.40 17.50 -9.04
C LYS A 18 -2.08 17.34 -7.56
N LEU A 19 -2.86 17.99 -6.69
CA LEU A 19 -2.71 17.86 -5.25
C LEU A 19 -2.98 16.42 -4.81
N GLY A 20 -4.09 15.82 -5.24
CA GLY A 20 -4.41 14.42 -4.95
C GLY A 20 -3.30 13.46 -5.38
N LYS A 21 -2.77 13.61 -6.60
CA LYS A 21 -1.64 12.81 -7.09
C LYS A 21 -0.36 13.02 -6.27
N ASN A 22 -0.10 14.24 -5.80
CA ASN A 22 1.09 14.51 -4.99
C ASN A 22 0.95 13.90 -3.58
N LEU A 23 -0.25 13.94 -2.99
CA LEU A 23 -0.53 13.28 -1.71
C LEU A 23 -0.41 11.76 -1.84
N ASP A 24 -0.99 11.17 -2.87
CA ASP A 24 -0.88 9.74 -3.14
C ASP A 24 0.58 9.29 -3.25
N LYS A 25 1.43 10.02 -3.98
CA LYS A 25 2.85 9.70 -4.13
C LYS A 25 3.64 9.65 -2.83
N VAL A 26 3.20 10.36 -1.81
CA VAL A 26 3.92 10.46 -0.53
C VAL A 26 3.22 9.75 0.61
N LEU A 27 2.05 9.15 0.37
CA LEU A 27 1.19 8.55 1.38
C LEU A 27 1.91 7.54 2.30
N PHE A 28 2.85 6.79 1.76
CA PHE A 28 3.63 5.81 2.53
C PHE A 28 4.91 6.39 3.13
N LYS A 29 5.61 7.25 2.39
CA LYS A 29 6.98 7.72 2.70
C LYS A 29 7.07 9.13 3.29
N ALA A 30 5.96 9.83 3.47
CA ALA A 30 5.97 11.18 4.03
C ALA A 30 6.52 11.20 5.45
N VAL A 31 7.27 12.24 5.78
CA VAL A 31 7.80 12.50 7.11
C VAL A 31 7.42 13.93 7.50
N ARG A 32 6.60 14.08 8.51
CA ARG A 32 6.11 15.39 8.94
C ARG A 32 7.26 16.33 9.31
N ASN A 33 7.30 17.48 8.64
CA ASN A 33 8.20 18.57 8.94
C ASN A 33 7.41 19.89 9.03
N PRO A 34 7.23 20.48 10.24
CA PRO A 34 6.42 21.69 10.42
C PRO A 34 6.93 22.91 9.65
N THR A 35 8.21 22.94 9.28
CA THR A 35 8.85 24.01 8.49
C THR A 35 8.99 23.69 7.01
N GLY A 36 8.61 22.48 6.61
CA GLY A 36 8.64 22.04 5.23
C GLY A 36 7.51 22.63 4.40
N THR A 37 7.71 22.68 3.09
CA THR A 37 6.74 23.27 2.13
C THR A 37 6.25 22.26 1.09
N GLY A 38 6.73 21.03 1.14
CA GLY A 38 6.39 19.97 0.20
C GLY A 38 5.25 19.07 0.69
N SER A 39 4.63 18.34 -0.22
CA SER A 39 3.61 17.33 0.16
C SER A 39 4.18 16.23 1.08
N VAL A 40 5.48 15.96 0.97
CA VAL A 40 6.20 14.97 1.80
C VAL A 40 6.33 15.40 3.27
N ASP A 41 6.14 16.69 3.57
CA ASP A 41 6.32 17.29 4.88
C ASP A 41 5.01 17.39 5.69
N LEU A 42 3.86 17.05 5.07
CA LEU A 42 2.54 17.33 5.65
C LEU A 42 2.15 16.39 6.78
N PHE A 43 2.51 15.12 6.68
CA PHE A 43 2.13 14.07 7.63
C PHE A 43 3.17 12.97 7.69
N ASN A 44 3.03 12.03 8.62
CA ASN A 44 3.80 10.79 8.61
C ASN A 44 3.07 9.75 7.76
N GLY A 45 3.74 9.23 6.75
CA GLY A 45 3.22 8.16 5.91
C GLY A 45 3.21 6.81 6.63
N PHE A 46 2.53 5.82 6.07
CA PHE A 46 2.38 4.50 6.71
C PHE A 46 3.72 3.80 6.96
N ASP A 47 4.65 3.79 6.01
CA ASP A 47 5.99 3.21 6.24
C ASP A 47 6.79 3.98 7.32
N THR A 48 6.60 5.30 7.41
CA THR A 48 7.22 6.13 8.44
C THR A 48 6.66 5.81 9.83
N ILE A 49 5.34 5.58 9.92
CA ILE A 49 4.69 5.15 11.16
C ILE A 49 5.18 3.76 11.55
N ALA A 50 5.16 2.80 10.61
CA ALA A 50 5.64 1.44 10.85
C ALA A 50 7.11 1.43 11.33
N LYS A 51 7.97 2.26 10.72
CA LYS A 51 9.36 2.41 11.17
C LYS A 51 9.45 2.96 12.59
N THR A 52 8.65 3.97 12.92
CA THR A 52 8.62 4.53 14.28
C THR A 52 8.16 3.50 15.31
N GLU A 53 7.18 2.68 14.96
CA GLU A 53 6.67 1.62 15.83
C GLU A 53 7.68 0.47 15.97
N LEU A 54 8.42 0.14 14.92
CA LEU A 54 9.54 -0.79 14.97
C LEU A 54 10.64 -0.30 15.91
N ASP A 55 11.06 0.97 15.75
CA ASP A 55 12.09 1.59 16.59
C ASP A 55 11.65 1.70 18.07
N ALA A 56 10.35 1.81 18.32
CA ALA A 56 9.74 1.83 19.65
C ALA A 56 9.47 0.41 20.24
N GLY A 57 9.79 -0.65 19.51
CA GLY A 57 9.56 -2.04 19.92
C GLY A 57 8.09 -2.49 19.93
N LYS A 58 7.20 -1.73 19.27
CA LYS A 58 5.78 -2.10 19.11
C LYS A 58 5.56 -3.11 17.99
N LEU A 59 6.46 -3.12 17.01
CA LEU A 59 6.56 -4.14 15.99
C LEU A 59 7.77 -5.00 16.30
N SER A 60 7.57 -6.29 16.53
CA SER A 60 8.65 -7.24 16.77
C SER A 60 8.23 -8.66 16.39
N HIS A 61 9.20 -9.52 16.14
CA HIS A 61 8.99 -10.93 15.92
C HIS A 61 8.31 -11.60 17.14
N ASP A 62 8.72 -11.22 18.36
CA ASP A 62 8.19 -11.78 19.61
C ASP A 62 6.72 -11.44 19.84
N LEU A 63 6.25 -10.32 19.29
CA LEU A 63 4.85 -9.93 19.31
C LEU A 63 4.02 -10.55 18.16
N GLY A 64 4.65 -11.29 17.25
CA GLY A 64 3.98 -11.91 16.11
C GLY A 64 3.50 -10.94 15.03
N ASN A 65 3.85 -9.65 15.15
CA ASN A 65 3.40 -8.60 14.21
C ASN A 65 4.50 -8.09 13.26
N LEU A 66 5.67 -8.72 13.27
CA LEU A 66 6.77 -8.47 12.34
C LEU A 66 7.31 -9.80 11.80
N ILE A 67 7.19 -9.99 10.50
CA ILE A 67 7.70 -11.14 9.76
C ILE A 67 8.91 -10.69 8.96
N LYS A 68 10.04 -11.35 9.13
CA LYS A 68 11.25 -11.08 8.34
C LYS A 68 11.29 -11.95 7.11
N VAL A 69 11.93 -11.48 6.05
CA VAL A 69 12.14 -12.29 4.83
C VAL A 69 12.85 -13.61 5.16
N ALA A 70 13.78 -13.58 6.12
CA ALA A 70 14.51 -14.77 6.57
C ALA A 70 13.61 -15.82 7.26
N ASP A 71 12.54 -15.40 7.93
CA ASP A 71 11.61 -16.32 8.59
C ASP A 71 10.88 -17.21 7.56
N ILE A 72 10.63 -16.67 6.38
CA ILE A 72 9.92 -17.38 5.29
C ILE A 72 10.91 -18.08 4.35
N LEU A 73 11.91 -17.38 3.87
CA LEU A 73 12.79 -17.89 2.82
C LEU A 73 14.09 -18.51 3.34
N GLY A 74 14.43 -18.27 4.62
CA GLY A 74 15.72 -18.62 5.23
C GLY A 74 16.77 -17.52 5.05
N ASP A 75 17.86 -17.62 5.82
CA ASP A 75 18.92 -16.63 5.89
C ASP A 75 19.59 -16.34 4.55
N ASN A 76 19.95 -15.08 4.35
CA ASN A 76 20.66 -14.56 3.17
C ASN A 76 19.91 -14.74 1.83
N LYS A 77 18.62 -15.06 1.85
CA LYS A 77 17.81 -15.11 0.64
C LYS A 77 17.11 -13.78 0.38
N THR A 78 16.95 -13.46 -0.89
CA THR A 78 16.21 -12.31 -1.38
C THR A 78 15.01 -12.76 -2.18
N ILE A 79 13.98 -11.93 -2.20
CA ILE A 79 12.77 -12.17 -3.00
C ILE A 79 13.13 -12.04 -4.48
N ASN A 80 12.79 -13.06 -5.25
CA ASN A 80 13.04 -13.13 -6.69
C ASN A 80 11.90 -13.87 -7.41
N ASP A 81 12.06 -14.10 -8.70
CA ASP A 81 11.07 -14.76 -9.55
C ASP A 81 11.03 -16.30 -9.45
N ASP A 82 11.77 -16.88 -8.51
CA ASP A 82 11.64 -18.31 -8.17
C ASP A 82 10.89 -18.51 -6.84
N ASN A 83 10.90 -17.52 -5.94
CA ASN A 83 10.39 -17.68 -4.58
C ASN A 83 9.28 -16.66 -4.17
N ALA A 84 8.89 -15.74 -5.06
CA ALA A 84 7.92 -14.70 -4.71
C ALA A 84 6.52 -15.24 -4.38
N VAL A 85 6.12 -16.40 -4.93
CA VAL A 85 4.85 -17.05 -4.56
C VAL A 85 4.96 -17.63 -3.15
N ASP A 86 6.03 -18.38 -2.86
CA ASP A 86 6.26 -18.97 -1.54
C ASP A 86 6.39 -17.87 -0.46
N PHE A 87 7.01 -16.74 -0.82
CA PHE A 87 7.12 -15.60 0.08
C PHE A 87 5.74 -14.99 0.39
N ALA A 88 4.88 -14.78 -0.61
CA ALA A 88 3.54 -14.25 -0.39
C ALA A 88 2.67 -15.22 0.45
N GLN A 89 2.75 -16.51 0.18
CA GLN A 89 2.09 -17.55 0.97
C GLN A 89 2.60 -17.57 2.40
N GLY A 90 3.92 -17.51 2.59
CA GLY A 90 4.54 -17.48 3.91
C GLY A 90 4.12 -16.27 4.75
N ILE A 91 3.95 -15.08 4.15
CA ILE A 91 3.38 -13.93 4.87
C ILE A 91 2.00 -14.27 5.45
N CYS A 92 1.15 -14.92 4.66
CA CYS A 92 -0.20 -15.30 5.10
C CYS A 92 -0.18 -16.42 6.16
N GLU A 93 0.75 -17.38 6.05
CA GLU A 93 0.89 -18.48 6.98
C GLU A 93 1.43 -18.04 8.35
N PHE A 94 2.30 -17.03 8.38
CA PHE A 94 2.84 -16.44 9.61
C PHE A 94 1.95 -15.36 10.22
N ALA A 95 0.92 -14.91 9.49
CA ALA A 95 0.01 -13.89 9.97
C ALA A 95 -0.89 -14.41 11.10
N ASP A 96 -1.38 -13.46 11.90
CA ASP A 96 -2.32 -13.76 12.98
C ASP A 96 -3.62 -14.39 12.45
N GLU A 97 -4.10 -15.43 13.13
CA GLU A 97 -5.30 -16.18 12.73
C GLU A 97 -6.56 -15.30 12.74
N GLU A 98 -6.67 -14.33 13.67
CA GLU A 98 -7.80 -13.40 13.72
C GLU A 98 -7.81 -12.49 12.49
N LEU A 99 -6.65 -12.00 12.07
CA LEU A 99 -6.52 -11.23 10.83
C LEU A 99 -6.90 -12.08 9.61
N MET A 100 -6.44 -13.33 9.57
CA MET A 100 -6.70 -14.23 8.43
C MET A 100 -8.14 -14.75 8.38
N ALA A 101 -8.89 -14.63 9.49
CA ALA A 101 -10.31 -14.96 9.54
C ALA A 101 -11.22 -13.84 9.00
N GLU A 102 -10.67 -12.65 8.73
CA GLU A 102 -11.42 -11.55 8.12
C GLU A 102 -11.86 -11.89 6.69
N ASP A 103 -13.02 -11.41 6.29
CA ASP A 103 -13.59 -11.64 4.95
C ASP A 103 -12.67 -11.14 3.83
N LYS A 104 -11.91 -10.06 4.12
CA LYS A 104 -11.05 -9.41 3.16
C LYS A 104 -9.83 -8.76 3.82
N VAL A 105 -8.67 -9.26 3.44
CA VAL A 105 -7.36 -8.77 3.87
C VAL A 105 -6.58 -8.26 2.65
N TYR A 106 -5.75 -7.26 2.85
CA TYR A 106 -4.95 -6.67 1.79
C TYR A 106 -3.46 -6.80 2.08
N LEU A 107 -2.73 -7.30 1.10
CA LEU A 107 -1.27 -7.27 1.10
C LEU A 107 -0.79 -6.08 0.27
N TYR A 108 -0.36 -5.02 0.94
CA TYR A 108 0.12 -3.78 0.32
C TYR A 108 1.54 -3.95 -0.18
N VAL A 109 1.70 -3.94 -1.50
CA VAL A 109 2.96 -4.26 -2.17
C VAL A 109 3.26 -3.30 -3.33
N PRO A 110 4.54 -3.12 -3.69
CA PRO A 110 4.90 -2.40 -4.91
C PRO A 110 4.58 -3.24 -6.16
N GLN A 111 4.36 -2.57 -7.28
CA GLN A 111 4.16 -3.22 -8.58
C GLN A 111 5.32 -4.16 -8.96
N SER A 112 6.54 -3.83 -8.56
CA SER A 112 7.72 -4.67 -8.81
C SER A 112 7.59 -6.05 -8.18
N PHE A 113 7.01 -6.15 -6.97
CA PHE A 113 6.76 -7.43 -6.32
C PHE A 113 5.71 -8.26 -7.08
N VAL A 114 4.60 -7.64 -7.51
CA VAL A 114 3.57 -8.34 -8.29
C VAL A 114 4.14 -8.88 -9.59
N ASN A 115 5.04 -8.15 -10.22
CA ASN A 115 5.72 -8.63 -11.42
C ASN A 115 6.63 -9.85 -11.14
N LEU A 116 7.29 -9.89 -9.97
CA LEU A 116 8.05 -11.07 -9.51
C LEU A 116 7.11 -12.24 -9.22
N TYR A 117 6.03 -11.98 -8.49
CA TYR A 117 5.00 -12.98 -8.17
C TYR A 117 4.42 -13.63 -9.42
N ASN A 118 4.04 -12.83 -10.42
CA ASN A 118 3.48 -13.35 -11.67
C ASN A 118 4.48 -14.24 -12.44
N ARG A 119 5.77 -13.88 -12.45
CA ARG A 119 6.81 -14.72 -13.07
C ARG A 119 7.05 -16.01 -12.28
N ALA A 120 7.13 -15.92 -10.95
CA ALA A 120 7.26 -17.08 -10.09
C ALA A 120 6.05 -18.02 -10.24
N TYR A 121 4.85 -17.46 -10.32
CA TYR A 121 3.61 -18.22 -10.51
C TYR A 121 3.64 -18.97 -11.85
N LEU A 122 4.01 -18.29 -12.93
CA LEU A 122 4.13 -18.91 -14.25
C LEU A 122 5.16 -20.03 -14.27
N LYS A 123 6.31 -19.85 -13.60
CA LYS A 123 7.34 -20.89 -13.46
C LYS A 123 6.83 -22.10 -12.67
N LYS A 124 6.12 -21.85 -11.57
CA LYS A 124 5.66 -22.89 -10.63
C LYS A 124 4.48 -23.70 -11.17
N PHE A 125 3.53 -23.04 -11.83
CA PHE A 125 2.25 -23.64 -12.23
C PHE A 125 2.05 -23.74 -13.75
N GLY A 126 2.91 -23.16 -14.55
CA GLY A 126 2.80 -23.18 -16.01
C GLY A 126 1.68 -22.32 -16.58
N ALA A 127 1.03 -21.49 -15.77
CA ALA A 127 -0.10 -20.65 -16.15
C ALA A 127 -0.01 -19.28 -15.44
N ALA A 128 -0.70 -18.29 -15.99
CA ALA A 128 -0.83 -16.99 -15.32
C ALA A 128 -1.78 -17.08 -14.11
N PRO A 129 -1.56 -16.29 -13.05
CA PRO A 129 -2.33 -16.37 -11.79
C PRO A 129 -3.76 -15.84 -11.89
N TYR A 130 -4.25 -15.49 -13.08
CA TYR A 130 -5.56 -14.87 -13.27
C TYR A 130 -6.54 -15.78 -14.00
N ASN A 131 -7.80 -15.68 -13.60
CA ASN A 131 -8.92 -16.10 -14.43
C ASN A 131 -9.22 -15.04 -15.51
N LYS A 132 -10.26 -15.24 -16.30
CA LYS A 132 -10.67 -14.36 -17.41
C LYS A 132 -10.92 -12.90 -17.00
N ASP A 133 -11.29 -12.66 -15.76
CA ASP A 133 -11.82 -11.37 -15.34
C ASP A 133 -10.73 -10.41 -14.86
N TYR A 134 -9.52 -10.87 -14.59
CA TYR A 134 -8.32 -10.09 -14.20
C TYR A 134 -8.54 -9.01 -13.12
N ASN A 135 -9.69 -9.04 -12.45
CA ASN A 135 -10.12 -7.94 -11.62
C ASN A 135 -9.47 -7.90 -10.25
N HIS A 136 -9.08 -9.06 -9.71
CA HIS A 136 -8.49 -9.16 -8.38
C HIS A 136 -7.41 -10.23 -8.38
N LEU A 137 -6.19 -9.82 -8.08
CA LEU A 137 -5.10 -10.72 -7.81
C LEU A 137 -5.11 -11.07 -6.32
N THR A 138 -5.34 -12.33 -6.01
CA THR A 138 -5.23 -12.88 -4.65
C THR A 138 -3.94 -13.67 -4.48
N VAL A 139 -3.52 -13.86 -3.23
CA VAL A 139 -2.42 -14.76 -2.90
C VAL A 139 -2.89 -16.19 -3.13
N GLU A 140 -2.10 -17.00 -3.82
CA GLU A 140 -2.43 -18.40 -4.10
C GLU A 140 -2.63 -19.20 -2.82
N GLY A 141 -3.77 -19.87 -2.71
CA GLY A 141 -4.19 -20.59 -1.51
C GLY A 141 -4.92 -19.73 -0.45
N PHE A 142 -4.95 -18.40 -0.62
CA PHE A 142 -5.57 -17.45 0.31
C PHE A 142 -6.54 -16.53 -0.43
N GLY A 143 -7.74 -17.04 -0.71
CA GLY A 143 -8.73 -16.35 -1.54
C GLY A 143 -9.27 -15.04 -0.95
N ASN A 144 -9.15 -14.84 0.36
CA ASN A 144 -9.53 -13.61 1.07
C ASN A 144 -8.40 -12.56 1.10
N VAL A 145 -7.17 -12.89 0.67
CA VAL A 145 -6.03 -11.98 0.66
C VAL A 145 -5.81 -11.42 -0.74
N GLU A 146 -6.11 -10.13 -0.93
CA GLU A 146 -5.91 -9.42 -2.20
C GLU A 146 -4.62 -8.60 -2.19
N PHE A 147 -3.93 -8.55 -3.33
CA PHE A 147 -2.82 -7.61 -3.51
C PHE A 147 -3.33 -6.19 -3.68
N ALA A 148 -2.99 -5.31 -2.75
CA ALA A 148 -3.13 -3.87 -2.90
C ALA A 148 -1.87 -3.31 -3.56
N VAL A 149 -1.89 -3.21 -4.89
CA VAL A 149 -0.71 -2.81 -5.67
C VAL A 149 -0.56 -1.30 -5.67
N LEU A 150 0.56 -0.82 -5.17
CA LEU A 150 0.84 0.59 -4.98
C LEU A 150 2.02 1.07 -5.83
N SER A 151 1.79 2.07 -6.65
CA SER A 151 2.83 2.70 -7.49
C SER A 151 3.81 3.56 -6.67
N ASN A 152 3.36 4.03 -5.52
CA ASN A 152 4.09 4.90 -4.60
C ASN A 152 4.92 4.15 -3.54
N LYS A 153 4.87 2.81 -3.55
CA LYS A 153 5.55 1.92 -2.59
C LYS A 153 6.85 1.33 -3.14
N LYS A 154 7.35 1.87 -4.24
CA LYS A 154 8.65 1.44 -4.79
C LYS A 154 9.76 1.71 -3.76
N ASP A 155 10.62 0.73 -3.55
CA ASP A 155 11.73 0.77 -2.60
C ASP A 155 11.29 0.93 -1.12
N ALA A 156 10.03 0.64 -0.81
CA ALA A 156 9.54 0.64 0.57
C ALA A 156 10.17 -0.50 1.38
N PRO A 157 10.53 -0.24 2.64
CA PRO A 157 11.17 -1.24 3.51
C PRO A 157 10.19 -2.31 4.02
N PHE A 158 8.88 -2.06 3.93
CA PHE A 158 7.83 -2.92 4.46
C PHE A 158 6.81 -3.31 3.40
N PHE A 159 6.29 -4.53 3.52
CA PHE A 159 4.97 -4.92 3.02
C PHE A 159 4.04 -4.92 4.23
N GLU A 160 2.81 -4.47 4.06
CA GLU A 160 1.82 -4.53 5.13
C GLU A 160 0.71 -5.51 4.74
N LEU A 161 0.39 -6.42 5.67
CA LEU A 161 -0.77 -7.29 5.59
C LEU A 161 -1.79 -6.81 6.62
N THR A 162 -2.92 -6.28 6.17
CA THR A 162 -3.93 -5.73 7.08
C THR A 162 -5.28 -5.54 6.37
N THR A 163 -6.31 -5.23 7.14
CA THR A 163 -7.61 -4.84 6.59
C THR A 163 -7.61 -3.38 6.13
N LYS A 164 -8.50 -3.03 5.22
CA LYS A 164 -8.64 -1.65 4.75
C LYS A 164 -9.03 -0.68 5.88
N SER A 165 -9.74 -1.16 6.89
CA SER A 165 -10.16 -0.38 8.06
C SER A 165 -9.00 0.09 8.93
N ASN A 166 -7.83 -0.56 8.85
CA ASN A 166 -6.63 -0.16 9.59
C ASN A 166 -5.78 0.88 8.85
N MET A 167 -6.03 1.09 7.55
CA MET A 167 -5.30 2.06 6.74
C MET A 167 -6.07 3.39 6.68
N LEU A 168 -6.07 4.11 7.78
CA LEU A 168 -6.84 5.34 7.96
C LEU A 168 -5.99 6.59 7.72
N VAL A 169 -6.53 7.52 6.96
CA VAL A 169 -5.98 8.87 6.79
C VAL A 169 -6.93 9.85 7.43
N GLY A 170 -6.48 10.50 8.52
CA GLY A 170 -7.22 11.58 9.15
C GLY A 170 -7.16 12.84 8.28
N VAL A 171 -8.33 13.37 7.93
CA VAL A 171 -8.47 14.68 7.29
C VAL A 171 -9.22 15.60 8.25
N ASN A 172 -8.74 16.83 8.37
CA ASN A 172 -9.50 17.83 9.10
C ASN A 172 -10.78 18.15 8.32
N GLU A 173 -11.92 18.20 9.02
CA GLU A 173 -13.18 18.54 8.40
C GLU A 173 -13.07 19.94 7.78
N ILE A 174 -13.25 20.00 6.47
CA ILE A 174 -13.35 21.28 5.79
C ILE A 174 -14.72 21.84 6.16
N ASN A 175 -14.74 22.79 7.09
CA ASN A 175 -15.96 23.47 7.48
C ASN A 175 -16.43 24.31 6.29
N ASN A 176 -17.50 23.87 5.63
CA ASN A 176 -18.07 24.58 4.47
C ASN A 176 -18.53 26.02 4.79
N ASN A 177 -18.59 26.39 6.07
CA ASN A 177 -18.95 27.74 6.50
C ASN A 177 -17.80 28.76 6.30
N ASP A 178 -16.56 28.29 6.10
CA ASP A 178 -15.38 29.15 5.91
C ASP A 178 -15.00 29.30 4.42
N ALA A 179 -15.84 28.82 3.51
CA ALA A 179 -15.66 29.10 2.09
C ALA A 179 -15.89 30.59 1.84
N GLU A 180 -14.85 31.40 1.90
CA GLU A 180 -14.88 32.78 1.41
C GLU A 180 -15.32 32.78 -0.04
N GLN A 181 -16.51 33.30 -0.30
CA GLN A 181 -16.94 33.60 -1.66
C GLN A 181 -16.05 34.75 -2.17
N ILE A 182 -15.07 34.40 -3.00
CA ILE A 182 -14.35 35.37 -3.80
C ILE A 182 -15.37 35.96 -4.78
N LYS A 183 -15.80 37.17 -4.49
CA LYS A 183 -16.67 37.96 -5.37
C LYS A 183 -15.86 38.53 -6.53
#